data_7e301445001264feadffac6e6135dab7
#
_entry.id   7e301445001264feadffac6e6135dab7
#
_cell.length_a   1.000
_cell.length_b   1.000
_cell.length_c   1.000
_cell.angle_alpha   90.00
_cell.angle_beta   90.00
_cell.angle_gamma   90.00
#
_symmetry.space_group_name_H-M   'P 1'
#
loop_
_entity.id
_entity.type
_entity.pdbx_description
1 polymer ?
#
loop_
_entity_poly.entity_id
_entity_poly.type
_entity_poly.pdbx_seq_one_letter_code
_entity_poly.pdbx_strand_id
1 'polypeptide(L)'
;MSLLERDAVKRVREALVDGGFEDKVIALDESARTAEAAAQAAGCPLGAIVKSLVFTIGTRFVMALVAGDHSCIEENLPKALNIQGKVRRPQAAEVKGITGFTIGGVA
;
A
#
# COMPACT_ATOMS: atom_id res chain seq x y z
N MET A 1 -19.03 -9.49 -11.49
CA MET A 1 -18.72 -8.30 -10.69
C MET A 1 -17.46 -7.66 -11.22
N SER A 2 -17.48 -6.37 -11.50
CA SER A 2 -16.30 -5.66 -11.97
C SER A 2 -15.30 -5.49 -10.83
N LEU A 3 -14.02 -5.28 -11.19
CA LEU A 3 -12.97 -5.05 -10.18
C LEU A 3 -13.28 -3.84 -9.29
N LEU A 4 -13.87 -2.79 -9.88
CA LEU A 4 -14.17 -1.56 -9.14
C LEU A 4 -15.28 -1.73 -8.10
N GLU A 5 -16.03 -2.83 -8.17
CA GLU A 5 -17.12 -3.12 -7.24
C GLU A 5 -16.75 -4.13 -6.15
N ARG A 6 -15.53 -4.64 -6.14
CA ARG A 6 -15.05 -5.49 -5.05
C ARG A 6 -14.97 -4.69 -3.77
N ASP A 7 -15.31 -5.31 -2.65
CA ASP A 7 -15.35 -4.64 -1.34
C ASP A 7 -14.02 -3.95 -0.99
N ALA A 8 -12.90 -4.62 -1.22
CA ALA A 8 -11.59 -4.04 -0.94
C ALA A 8 -11.31 -2.79 -1.77
N VAL A 9 -11.74 -2.77 -3.03
CA VAL A 9 -11.58 -1.63 -3.93
C VAL A 9 -12.55 -0.50 -3.55
N LYS A 10 -13.79 -0.84 -3.22
CA LYS A 10 -14.78 0.14 -2.77
C LYS A 10 -14.31 0.91 -1.54
N ARG A 11 -13.66 0.24 -0.59
CA ARG A 11 -13.12 0.90 0.59
C ARG A 11 -12.11 1.99 0.24
N VAL A 12 -11.24 1.72 -0.73
CA VAL A 12 -10.26 2.71 -1.21
C VAL A 12 -10.97 3.88 -1.88
N ARG A 13 -11.93 3.59 -2.75
CA ARG A 13 -12.71 4.62 -3.44
C ARG A 13 -13.45 5.53 -2.47
N GLU A 14 -14.10 4.94 -1.48
CA GLU A 14 -14.81 5.68 -0.44
C GLU A 14 -13.87 6.51 0.41
N ALA A 15 -12.70 5.97 0.76
CA ALA A 15 -11.69 6.69 1.53
C ALA A 15 -11.17 7.92 0.78
N LEU A 16 -10.98 7.81 -0.53
CA LEU A 16 -10.56 8.95 -1.36
C LEU A 16 -11.60 10.07 -1.35
N VAL A 17 -12.86 9.72 -1.56
CA VAL A 17 -13.97 10.70 -1.57
C VAL A 17 -14.13 11.33 -0.18
N ASP A 18 -14.11 10.52 0.87
CA ASP A 18 -14.24 11.00 2.26
C ASP A 18 -13.07 11.91 2.64
N GLY A 19 -11.89 11.69 2.07
CA GLY A 19 -10.71 12.53 2.29
C GLY A 19 -10.70 13.80 1.45
N GLY A 20 -11.73 14.07 0.66
CA GLY A 20 -11.81 15.25 -0.20
C GLY A 20 -11.10 15.11 -1.54
N PHE A 21 -10.74 13.88 -1.93
CA PHE A 21 -10.09 13.61 -3.21
C PHE A 21 -11.08 13.11 -4.25
N GLU A 22 -10.72 13.23 -5.52
CA GLU A 22 -11.51 12.62 -6.58
C GLU A 22 -11.30 11.11 -6.63
N ASP A 23 -12.35 10.36 -6.94
CA ASP A 23 -12.25 8.92 -7.18
C ASP A 23 -11.67 8.69 -8.58
N LYS A 24 -10.35 8.53 -8.63
CA LYS A 24 -9.62 8.26 -9.88
C LYS A 24 -9.16 6.80 -9.97
N VAL A 25 -9.78 5.91 -9.22
CA VAL A 25 -9.43 4.49 -9.24
C VAL A 25 -9.83 3.90 -10.58
N ILE A 26 -8.88 3.26 -11.23
CA ILE A 26 -9.10 2.60 -12.52
C ILE A 26 -8.74 1.11 -12.39
N ALA A 27 -9.44 0.27 -13.16
CA ALA A 27 -9.10 -1.13 -13.27
C ALA A 27 -8.15 -1.30 -14.47
N LEU A 28 -7.02 -1.98 -14.24
CA LEU A 28 -6.08 -2.28 -15.32
C LEU A 28 -6.52 -3.54 -16.05
N ASP A 29 -6.31 -3.59 -17.37
CA ASP A 29 -6.71 -4.73 -18.20
C ASP A 29 -5.85 -5.96 -17.94
N GLU A 30 -4.63 -5.78 -17.43
CA GLU A 30 -3.68 -6.85 -17.18
C GLU A 30 -3.39 -6.99 -15.70
N SER A 31 -2.92 -8.18 -15.29
CA SER A 31 -2.46 -8.40 -13.92
C SER A 31 -1.26 -7.51 -13.63
N ALA A 32 -1.33 -6.76 -12.54
CA ALA A 32 -0.28 -5.82 -12.14
C ALA A 32 0.27 -6.20 -10.75
N ARG A 33 0.75 -7.43 -10.62
CA ARG A 33 1.25 -7.96 -9.34
C ARG A 33 2.63 -7.43 -8.95
N THR A 34 3.40 -6.96 -9.92
CA THR A 34 4.71 -6.36 -9.66
C THR A 34 4.66 -4.88 -9.99
N ALA A 35 5.61 -4.12 -9.45
CA ALA A 35 5.70 -2.69 -9.76
C ALA A 35 5.96 -2.47 -11.26
N GLU A 36 6.79 -3.32 -11.88
CA GLU A 36 7.09 -3.27 -13.31
C GLU A 36 5.84 -3.51 -14.16
N ALA A 37 5.06 -4.53 -13.82
CA ALA A 37 3.81 -4.83 -14.53
C ALA A 37 2.79 -3.71 -14.36
N ALA A 38 2.68 -3.15 -13.16
CA ALA A 38 1.79 -2.03 -12.89
C ALA A 38 2.18 -0.78 -13.69
N ALA A 39 3.48 -0.47 -13.75
CA ALA A 39 3.98 0.67 -14.51
C ALA A 39 3.69 0.51 -16.01
N GLN A 40 3.91 -0.68 -16.54
CA GLN A 40 3.60 -0.99 -17.94
C GLN A 40 2.11 -0.82 -18.26
N ALA A 41 1.26 -1.41 -17.42
CA ALA A 41 -0.19 -1.37 -17.62
C ALA A 41 -0.75 0.06 -17.47
N ALA A 42 -0.19 0.86 -16.58
CA ALA A 42 -0.60 2.24 -16.36
C ALA A 42 0.04 3.23 -17.32
N GLY A 43 1.06 2.81 -18.07
CA GLY A 43 1.77 3.69 -19.01
C GLY A 43 2.59 4.78 -18.30
N CYS A 44 3.17 4.47 -17.16
CA CYS A 44 3.97 5.42 -16.39
C CYS A 44 5.37 4.89 -16.08
N PRO A 45 6.32 5.77 -15.66
CA PRO A 45 7.63 5.32 -15.20
C PRO A 45 7.52 4.45 -13.96
N LEU A 46 8.46 3.53 -13.77
CA LEU A 46 8.49 2.65 -12.61
C LEU A 46 8.50 3.42 -11.30
N GLY A 47 9.23 4.51 -11.22
CA GLY A 47 9.31 5.35 -10.02
C GLY A 47 8.00 6.06 -9.66
N ALA A 48 7.02 6.10 -10.56
CA ALA A 48 5.72 6.68 -10.29
C ALA A 48 4.77 5.71 -9.57
N ILE A 49 5.11 4.42 -9.52
CA ILE A 49 4.36 3.42 -8.75
C ILE A 49 4.73 3.58 -7.28
N VAL A 50 3.73 3.60 -6.41
CA VAL A 50 3.93 3.70 -4.96
C VAL A 50 3.38 2.44 -4.29
N LYS A 51 4.18 1.84 -3.42
CA LYS A 51 3.78 0.72 -2.58
C LYS A 51 3.60 1.21 -1.15
N SER A 52 2.44 0.93 -0.57
CA SER A 52 2.17 1.23 0.84
C SER A 52 2.44 -0.03 1.67
N LEU A 53 3.55 -0.03 2.41
CA LEU A 53 3.99 -1.18 3.20
C LEU A 53 3.78 -0.90 4.67
N VAL A 54 3.13 -1.84 5.36
CA VAL A 54 2.86 -1.73 6.80
C VAL A 54 3.82 -2.64 7.56
N PHE A 55 4.46 -2.10 8.58
CA PHE A 55 5.37 -2.84 9.47
C PHE A 55 5.00 -2.58 10.91
N THR A 56 5.47 -3.44 11.80
CA THR A 56 5.48 -3.14 13.23
C THR A 56 6.91 -2.94 13.70
N ILE A 57 7.10 -1.98 14.59
CA ILE A 57 8.36 -1.79 15.31
C ILE A 57 8.01 -1.84 16.79
N GLY A 58 8.38 -2.95 17.45
CA GLY A 58 7.90 -3.22 18.80
C GLY A 58 6.37 -3.33 18.81
N THR A 59 5.70 -2.42 19.51
CA THR A 59 4.24 -2.38 19.59
C THR A 59 3.60 -1.35 18.67
N ARG A 60 4.39 -0.64 17.86
CA ARG A 60 3.90 0.42 16.98
C ARG A 60 3.73 -0.07 15.56
N PHE A 61 2.66 0.39 14.91
CA PHE A 61 2.47 0.20 13.47
C PHE A 61 3.02 1.41 12.73
N VAL A 62 3.75 1.16 11.65
CA VAL A 62 4.30 2.21 10.79
C VAL A 62 3.99 1.88 9.34
N MET A 63 3.91 2.90 8.51
CA MET A 63 3.69 2.74 7.07
C MET A 63 4.85 3.38 6.31
N ALA A 64 5.39 2.64 5.34
CA ALA A 64 6.40 3.14 4.43
C ALA A 64 5.79 3.24 3.03
N LEU A 65 5.87 4.42 2.44
CA LEU A 65 5.49 4.64 1.04
C LEU A 65 6.76 4.52 0.21
N VAL A 66 6.83 3.49 -0.62
CA VAL A 66 8.05 3.12 -1.36
C VAL A 66 7.79 3.23 -2.85
N ALA A 67 8.61 4.04 -3.55
CA ALA A 67 8.54 4.14 -5.00
C ALA A 67 8.90 2.81 -5.66
N GLY A 68 8.31 2.53 -6.82
CA GLY A 68 8.47 1.25 -7.50
C GLY A 68 9.90 0.90 -7.91
N ASP A 69 10.76 1.91 -8.08
CA ASP A 69 12.18 1.74 -8.40
C ASP A 69 13.09 1.75 -7.16
N HIS A 70 12.51 1.71 -5.96
CA HIS A 70 13.22 1.64 -4.70
C HIS A 70 12.83 0.39 -3.91
N SER A 71 13.67 0.03 -2.94
CA SER A 71 13.40 -1.05 -2.00
C SER A 71 13.43 -0.50 -0.58
N CYS A 72 12.58 -1.06 0.27
CA CYS A 72 12.59 -0.73 1.70
C CYS A 72 13.54 -1.66 2.43
N ILE A 73 14.58 -1.08 3.06
CA ILE A 73 15.49 -1.82 3.92
C ILE A 73 14.87 -1.81 5.32
N GLU A 74 14.18 -2.87 5.67
CA GLU A 74 13.38 -2.96 6.90
C GLU A 74 14.20 -2.68 8.16
N GLU A 75 15.43 -3.19 8.23
CA GLU A 75 16.30 -3.04 9.38
C GLU A 75 16.62 -1.58 9.68
N ASN A 76 16.54 -0.71 8.69
CA ASN A 76 16.84 0.70 8.85
C ASN A 76 15.66 1.54 9.35
N LEU A 77 14.45 0.98 9.34
CA LEU A 77 13.24 1.71 9.76
C LEU A 77 13.30 2.21 11.21
N PRO A 78 13.69 1.39 12.20
CA PRO A 78 13.75 1.89 13.57
C PRO A 78 14.66 3.09 13.73
N LYS A 79 15.83 3.07 13.09
CA LYS A 79 16.77 4.18 13.15
C LYS A 79 16.23 5.41 12.43
N ALA A 80 15.69 5.24 11.24
CA ALA A 80 15.15 6.33 10.44
C ALA A 80 13.98 7.04 11.14
N LEU A 81 13.16 6.29 11.87
CA LEU A 81 11.98 6.82 12.57
C LEU A 81 12.25 7.14 14.04
N ASN A 82 13.46 6.85 14.53
CA ASN A 82 13.83 7.01 15.94
C ASN A 82 12.85 6.27 16.88
N ILE A 83 12.50 5.04 16.52
CA ILE A 83 11.64 4.16 17.30
C ILE A 83 12.43 2.91 17.67
N GLN A 84 12.44 2.54 18.94
CA GLN A 84 13.12 1.33 19.41
C GLN A 84 12.22 0.13 19.26
N GLY A 85 12.78 -1.00 18.84
CA GLY A 85 12.07 -2.26 18.72
C GLY A 85 12.50 -3.04 17.49
N LYS A 86 12.01 -4.28 17.41
CA LYS A 86 12.21 -5.15 16.26
C LYS A 86 11.20 -4.86 15.18
N VAL A 87 11.66 -4.79 13.94
CA VAL A 87 10.77 -4.67 12.77
C VAL A 87 10.23 -6.05 12.41
N ARG A 88 8.95 -6.14 12.18
CA ARG A 88 8.35 -7.33 11.57
C ARG A 88 7.22 -6.94 10.64
N ARG A 89 6.87 -7.84 9.75
CA ARG A 89 5.69 -7.67 8.90
C ARG A 89 4.47 -8.21 9.62
N PRO A 90 3.42 -7.39 9.82
CA PRO A 90 2.20 -7.86 10.45
C PRO A 90 1.45 -8.83 9.55
N GLN A 91 0.61 -9.66 10.15
CA GLN A 91 -0.27 -10.56 9.40
C GLN A 91 -1.40 -9.78 8.75
N ALA A 92 -2.05 -10.39 7.74
CA ALA A 92 -3.14 -9.75 7.00
C ALA A 92 -4.26 -9.24 7.92
N ALA A 93 -4.62 -10.02 8.95
CA ALA A 93 -5.65 -9.62 9.90
C ALA A 93 -5.24 -8.38 10.71
N GLU A 94 -3.97 -8.27 11.07
CA GLU A 94 -3.45 -7.11 11.79
C GLU A 94 -3.49 -5.85 10.90
N VAL A 95 -3.10 -5.98 9.64
CA VAL A 95 -3.14 -4.87 8.67
C VAL A 95 -4.57 -4.37 8.51
N LYS A 96 -5.52 -5.27 8.32
CA LYS A 96 -6.93 -4.91 8.19
C LYS A 96 -7.47 -4.25 9.46
N GLY A 97 -7.09 -4.77 10.63
CA GLY A 97 -7.54 -4.22 11.90
C GLY A 97 -7.05 -2.80 12.17
N ILE A 98 -5.81 -2.48 11.78
CA ILE A 98 -5.24 -1.16 12.05
C ILE A 98 -5.50 -0.14 10.96
N THR A 99 -5.60 -0.57 9.70
CA THR A 99 -5.78 0.35 8.55
C THR A 99 -7.21 0.40 8.05
N GLY A 100 -8.00 -0.64 8.28
CA GLY A 100 -9.31 -0.80 7.65
C GLY A 100 -9.25 -1.32 6.23
N PHE A 101 -8.05 -1.51 5.67
CA PHE A 101 -7.86 -1.98 4.30
C PHE A 101 -7.28 -3.38 4.28
N THR A 102 -7.54 -4.12 3.21
CA THR A 102 -6.97 -5.43 2.98
C THR A 102 -5.49 -5.31 2.62
N ILE A 103 -4.66 -6.23 3.09
CA ILE A 103 -3.23 -6.25 2.74
C ILE A 103 -3.07 -6.28 1.21
N GLY A 104 -2.15 -5.47 0.69
CA GLY A 104 -2.01 -5.25 -0.74
C GLY A 104 -2.97 -4.21 -1.32
N GLY A 105 -3.97 -3.77 -0.54
CA GLY A 105 -4.94 -2.75 -0.93
C GLY A 105 -5.02 -1.58 0.02
N VAL A 106 -3.93 -1.29 0.73
CA VAL A 106 -3.86 -0.15 1.65
C VAL A 106 -3.79 1.14 0.86
N ALA A 107 -4.73 2.04 1.12
CA ALA A 107 -4.81 3.32 0.45
C ALA A 107 -3.88 4.35 1.09
#